data_796f1be09214e768815c4617b7a573c6
#
_entry.id   796f1be09214e768815c4617b7a573c6
#
_cell.length_a   1.000
_cell.length_b   1.000
_cell.length_c   1.000
_cell.angle_alpha   90.00
_cell.angle_beta   90.00
_cell.angle_gamma   90.00
#
_symmetry.space_group_name_H-M   'P 1'
#
loop_
_entity.id
_entity.type
_entity.pdbx_description
1 polymer ?
#
loop_
_entity_poly.entity_id
_entity_poly.type
_entity_poly.pdbx_seq_one_letter_code
_entity_poly.pdbx_strand_id
1 'polypeptide(L)'
;GTCKGDFHALQIPEAKERVIAAGIPWFATMFGRDSIIAAYQSLMLNPRLATETLRVLAMHQGKEKNDWRDEEPGKILHEYREGEMTCAGEMPFGPYYGSVDATPLWLILLSETFNWTADEQLVKDMLPHAYRALEWIDSSGDLDGDGFVEYQRRSPKGLVNQGWKDSWDAILHRDGEPAKAPVALCEVQGYVYEAKYRMASLMRSFGDTRTADKLKKDATDMAKRFEKAFWMPKLGFYAMALDRDKRQTQVISSNAGQLLFTRMLPQERAKTITQRFMRSDMFSGWGWRTISRDERIFNPLSYHRGSIWPHDNSLIAHGMALYEFREPANRLFTTLFQAALNFRDYRLPELFCGIERREHDEPVQYPVSCSPQAWASGAVFLILMSVLGIRPSAPRKELNIVNPALPEFLDHLSIRNMRVGGSRVGLDFTRRGERTFCNVVDIEGDKLLVNVAFKKR
;
A
#
# COMPACT_ATOMS: atom_id res chain seq x y z
N GLY A 1 10.29 -2.00 19.85
CA GLY A 1 11.69 -1.86 19.60
C GLY A 1 11.97 -1.11 18.32
N THR A 2 12.82 -1.66 17.49
CA THR A 2 13.46 -1.05 16.30
C THR A 2 12.48 -0.30 15.39
N CYS A 3 11.42 -0.95 14.90
CA CYS A 3 10.47 -0.31 13.98
C CYS A 3 9.79 0.95 14.53
N LYS A 4 9.51 1.02 15.86
CA LYS A 4 9.00 2.26 16.48
C LYS A 4 10.07 3.36 16.50
N GLY A 5 11.32 2.99 16.75
CA GLY A 5 12.47 3.91 16.71
C GLY A 5 12.67 4.46 15.30
N ASP A 6 12.53 3.62 14.27
CA ASP A 6 12.64 4.02 12.87
C ASP A 6 11.59 5.06 12.49
N PHE A 7 10.32 4.85 12.86
CA PHE A 7 9.27 5.84 12.65
C PHE A 7 9.55 7.18 13.33
N HIS A 8 10.20 7.16 14.49
CA HIS A 8 10.57 8.40 15.18
C HIS A 8 11.75 9.10 14.47
N ALA A 9 12.76 8.33 14.07
CA ALA A 9 13.96 8.83 13.42
C ALA A 9 13.72 9.38 12.00
N LEU A 10 12.73 8.83 11.29
CA LEU A 10 12.38 9.25 9.93
C LEU A 10 11.37 10.39 9.87
N GLN A 11 10.89 10.93 11.00
CA GLN A 11 10.01 12.10 11.00
C GLN A 11 10.80 13.37 10.68
N ILE A 12 10.39 14.06 9.63
CA ILE A 12 10.90 15.37 9.25
C ILE A 12 9.83 16.45 9.47
N PRO A 13 10.21 17.66 9.91
CA PRO A 13 9.27 18.76 10.07
C PRO A 13 8.86 19.31 8.69
N GLU A 14 7.57 19.61 8.54
CA GLU A 14 7.03 20.31 7.38
C GLU A 14 5.97 21.29 7.86
N ALA A 15 6.26 22.59 7.81
CA ALA A 15 5.46 23.67 8.40
C ALA A 15 5.19 23.42 9.90
N LYS A 16 3.94 23.20 10.30
CA LYS A 16 3.52 22.90 11.68
C LYS A 16 3.31 21.40 11.95
N GLU A 17 3.46 20.60 10.94
CA GLU A 17 3.21 19.14 10.98
C GLU A 17 4.52 18.36 10.86
N ARG A 18 4.42 17.04 10.86
CA ARG A 18 5.54 16.15 10.57
C ARG A 18 5.13 15.16 9.49
N VAL A 19 6.05 14.82 8.62
CA VAL A 19 5.88 13.77 7.61
C VAL A 19 6.98 12.74 7.77
N ILE A 20 6.70 11.52 7.34
CA ILE A 20 7.69 10.45 7.40
C ILE A 20 8.52 10.48 6.12
N ALA A 21 9.84 10.67 6.24
CA ALA A 21 10.78 10.48 5.14
C ALA A 21 10.80 9.01 4.72
N ALA A 22 11.06 8.73 3.44
CA ALA A 22 11.01 7.37 2.92
C ALA A 22 12.09 6.48 3.53
N GLY A 23 13.37 6.87 3.45
CA GLY A 23 14.44 6.04 4.00
C GLY A 23 15.83 6.63 3.92
N ILE A 24 16.75 6.07 4.70
CA ILE A 24 18.14 6.51 4.80
C ILE A 24 19.02 5.44 4.16
N PRO A 25 20.03 5.82 3.35
CA PRO A 25 20.52 7.18 3.13
C PRO A 25 19.93 7.89 1.90
N TRP A 26 19.34 7.16 0.92
CA TRP A 26 19.07 7.70 -0.42
C TRP A 26 17.78 8.51 -0.54
N PHE A 27 16.80 8.23 0.33
CA PHE A 27 15.44 8.78 0.27
C PHE A 27 15.06 9.50 1.57
N ALA A 28 16.03 10.24 2.17
CA ALA A 28 15.85 10.99 3.41
C ALA A 28 15.02 12.27 3.21
N THR A 29 13.93 12.16 2.46
CA THR A 29 13.01 13.27 2.15
C THR A 29 11.57 12.78 2.06
N MET A 30 10.62 13.69 1.84
CA MET A 30 9.22 13.37 1.66
C MET A 30 8.96 12.72 0.30
N PHE A 31 8.38 11.52 0.34
CA PHE A 31 7.80 10.83 -0.83
C PHE A 31 6.31 10.62 -0.58
N GLY A 32 5.46 10.99 -1.54
CA GLY A 32 4.01 10.89 -1.39
C GLY A 32 3.55 9.46 -1.11
N ARG A 33 3.83 8.53 -2.01
CA ARG A 33 3.47 7.11 -1.87
C ARG A 33 4.01 6.48 -0.61
N ASP A 34 5.30 6.67 -0.32
CA ASP A 34 5.99 6.06 0.82
C ASP A 34 5.41 6.54 2.14
N SER A 35 5.24 7.87 2.28
CA SER A 35 4.64 8.47 3.48
C SER A 35 3.20 8.00 3.68
N ILE A 36 2.40 7.89 2.60
CA ILE A 36 1.01 7.41 2.66
C ILE A 36 0.95 5.96 3.13
N ILE A 37 1.75 5.08 2.50
CA ILE A 37 1.77 3.65 2.86
C ILE A 37 2.29 3.46 4.27
N ALA A 38 3.40 4.13 4.65
CA ALA A 38 3.94 4.06 6.01
C ALA A 38 2.94 4.56 7.07
N ALA A 39 2.21 5.64 6.77
CA ALA A 39 1.15 6.16 7.63
C ALA A 39 -0.01 5.18 7.76
N TYR A 40 -0.45 4.57 6.66
CA TYR A 40 -1.48 3.53 6.67
C TYR A 40 -1.08 2.31 7.52
N GLN A 41 0.15 1.83 7.34
CA GLN A 41 0.71 0.70 8.08
C GLN A 41 0.84 0.96 9.58
N SER A 42 1.01 2.23 9.98
CA SER A 42 1.23 2.64 11.38
C SER A 42 -0.04 3.08 12.12
N LEU A 43 -1.22 3.05 11.49
CA LEU A 43 -2.50 3.48 12.09
C LEU A 43 -2.79 2.82 13.45
N MET A 44 -2.48 1.53 13.58
CA MET A 44 -2.64 0.81 14.85
C MET A 44 -1.72 1.35 15.97
N LEU A 45 -0.56 1.92 15.60
CA LEU A 45 0.42 2.47 16.55
C LEU A 45 0.11 3.91 16.91
N ASN A 46 -0.09 4.74 15.90
CA ASN A 46 -0.25 6.18 16.04
C ASN A 46 -1.01 6.79 14.85
N PRO A 47 -2.34 6.92 14.92
CA PRO A 47 -3.13 7.52 13.85
C PRO A 47 -2.76 8.97 13.52
N ARG A 48 -2.08 9.68 14.44
CA ARG A 48 -1.63 11.06 14.23
C ARG A 48 -0.68 11.18 13.03
N LEU A 49 0.17 10.18 12.80
CA LEU A 49 1.06 10.17 11.63
C LEU A 49 0.28 10.22 10.32
N ALA A 50 -0.85 9.53 10.24
CA ALA A 50 -1.72 9.59 9.07
C ALA A 50 -2.41 10.96 8.92
N THR A 51 -2.88 11.54 10.02
CA THR A 51 -3.48 12.91 10.01
C THR A 51 -2.48 13.94 9.52
N GLU A 52 -1.25 13.92 10.03
CA GLU A 52 -0.18 14.85 9.64
C GLU A 52 0.23 14.63 8.16
N THR A 53 0.40 13.40 7.73
CA THR A 53 0.72 13.04 6.33
C THR A 53 -0.37 13.53 5.37
N LEU A 54 -1.63 13.36 5.71
CA LEU A 54 -2.76 13.85 4.89
C LEU A 54 -2.72 15.35 4.70
N ARG A 55 -2.48 16.11 5.78
CA ARG A 55 -2.40 17.58 5.74
C ARG A 55 -1.20 18.07 4.94
N VAL A 56 -0.03 17.50 5.19
CA VAL A 56 1.20 17.88 4.46
C VAL A 56 1.04 17.64 2.96
N LEU A 57 0.59 16.47 2.54
CA LEU A 57 0.41 16.18 1.13
C LEU A 57 -0.71 17.02 0.48
N ALA A 58 -1.74 17.38 1.24
CA ALA A 58 -2.77 18.32 0.76
C ALA A 58 -2.22 19.75 0.52
N MET A 59 -1.28 20.22 1.34
CA MET A 59 -0.62 21.54 1.11
C MET A 59 0.15 21.56 -0.22
N HIS A 60 0.75 20.43 -0.59
CA HIS A 60 1.54 20.24 -1.82
C HIS A 60 0.73 19.63 -2.98
N GLN A 61 -0.60 19.54 -2.86
CA GLN A 61 -1.42 19.05 -3.97
C GLN A 61 -1.25 19.92 -5.23
N GLY A 62 -1.09 19.30 -6.39
CA GLY A 62 -0.88 19.96 -7.68
C GLY A 62 -1.97 21.00 -7.98
N LYS A 63 -1.57 22.16 -8.50
CA LYS A 63 -2.42 23.31 -8.73
C LYS A 63 -2.51 23.72 -10.18
N GLU A 64 -1.48 23.40 -10.97
CA GLU A 64 -1.33 23.83 -12.36
C GLU A 64 -0.88 22.67 -13.25
N LYS A 65 -0.95 22.85 -14.55
CA LYS A 65 -0.30 21.94 -15.50
C LYS A 65 1.14 22.42 -15.73
N ASN A 66 2.11 21.61 -15.31
CA ASN A 66 3.53 21.91 -15.45
C ASN A 66 4.30 20.65 -15.88
N ASP A 67 4.64 20.60 -17.16
CA ASP A 67 5.30 19.42 -17.78
C ASP A 67 6.70 19.18 -17.22
N TRP A 68 7.43 20.21 -16.73
CA TRP A 68 8.73 20.04 -16.09
C TRP A 68 8.67 19.21 -14.82
N ARG A 69 7.60 19.34 -14.03
CA ARG A 69 7.39 18.64 -12.78
C ARG A 69 6.41 17.48 -12.87
N ASP A 70 5.92 17.15 -14.06
CA ASP A 70 4.79 16.21 -14.27
C ASP A 70 3.57 16.58 -13.41
N GLU A 71 3.37 17.90 -13.12
CA GLU A 71 2.30 18.41 -12.27
C GLU A 71 1.00 18.57 -13.05
N GLU A 72 -0.09 18.21 -12.39
CA GLU A 72 -1.46 18.38 -12.87
C GLU A 72 -2.37 18.78 -11.70
N PRO A 73 -3.41 19.61 -11.92
CA PRO A 73 -4.33 20.01 -10.87
C PRO A 73 -4.96 18.81 -10.17
N GLY A 74 -4.90 18.78 -8.84
CA GLY A 74 -5.48 17.71 -8.03
C GLY A 74 -4.57 16.50 -7.77
N LYS A 75 -3.48 16.34 -8.50
CA LYS A 75 -2.51 15.25 -8.34
C LYS A 75 -1.74 15.36 -7.01
N ILE A 76 -1.50 14.25 -6.35
CA ILE A 76 -0.67 14.21 -5.13
C ILE A 76 0.80 14.07 -5.52
N LEU A 77 1.66 14.75 -4.76
CA LEU A 77 3.10 14.79 -4.90
C LEU A 77 3.74 13.40 -4.93
N HIS A 78 4.77 13.23 -5.78
CA HIS A 78 5.65 12.05 -5.74
C HIS A 78 6.79 12.23 -4.75
N GLU A 79 7.63 13.27 -4.92
CA GLU A 79 8.74 13.57 -4.01
C GLU A 79 9.01 15.07 -3.94
N TYR A 80 9.66 15.46 -2.84
CA TYR A 80 10.06 16.85 -2.60
C TYR A 80 11.52 16.89 -2.11
N ARG A 81 12.40 17.43 -2.93
CA ARG A 81 13.83 17.59 -2.63
C ARG A 81 14.22 19.06 -2.61
N GLU A 82 15.09 19.42 -1.67
CA GLU A 82 15.66 20.76 -1.50
C GLU A 82 17.16 20.79 -1.81
N GLY A 83 17.66 19.81 -2.58
CA GLY A 83 19.06 19.74 -2.97
C GLY A 83 19.45 20.84 -3.95
N GLU A 84 20.76 21.16 -4.03
CA GLU A 84 21.33 22.23 -4.85
C GLU A 84 20.88 22.17 -6.32
N MET A 85 20.97 20.99 -6.95
CA MET A 85 20.54 20.80 -8.35
C MET A 85 19.04 21.06 -8.56
N THR A 86 18.23 20.76 -7.58
CA THR A 86 16.80 21.03 -7.62
C THR A 86 16.52 22.51 -7.47
N CYS A 87 17.18 23.18 -6.52
CA CYS A 87 17.06 24.64 -6.33
C CYS A 87 17.60 25.42 -7.53
N ALA A 88 18.60 24.92 -8.22
CA ALA A 88 19.13 25.48 -9.46
C ALA A 88 18.23 25.22 -10.69
N GLY A 89 17.15 24.46 -10.55
CA GLY A 89 16.25 24.11 -11.65
C GLY A 89 16.82 23.08 -12.64
N GLU A 90 17.89 22.39 -12.27
CA GLU A 90 18.52 21.35 -13.11
C GLU A 90 17.79 20.02 -13.03
N MET A 91 17.07 19.78 -11.92
CA MET A 91 16.27 18.56 -11.68
C MET A 91 14.84 18.95 -11.27
N PRO A 92 13.80 18.17 -11.70
CA PRO A 92 12.40 18.54 -11.47
C PRO A 92 11.87 18.25 -10.06
N PHE A 93 12.67 17.70 -9.15
CA PHE A 93 12.25 17.02 -7.92
C PHE A 93 11.89 17.93 -6.72
N GLY A 94 11.63 19.19 -6.93
CA GLY A 94 11.29 20.06 -5.82
C GLY A 94 10.15 21.05 -6.06
N PRO A 95 8.89 20.69 -6.01
CA PRO A 95 8.22 19.38 -5.93
C PRO A 95 8.08 18.68 -7.28
N TYR A 96 7.93 17.35 -7.26
CA TYR A 96 7.75 16.53 -8.46
C TYR A 96 6.51 15.63 -8.33
N TYR A 97 5.74 15.46 -9.42
CA TYR A 97 4.44 14.79 -9.39
C TYR A 97 4.37 13.54 -10.27
N GLY A 98 5.48 12.99 -10.69
CA GLY A 98 5.56 11.79 -11.51
C GLY A 98 5.18 10.50 -10.78
N SER A 99 3.95 10.42 -10.28
CA SER A 99 3.37 9.27 -9.59
C SER A 99 1.88 9.21 -9.88
N VAL A 100 1.35 8.04 -10.24
CA VAL A 100 -0.09 7.85 -10.51
C VAL A 100 -0.81 7.09 -9.39
N ASP A 101 -0.07 6.55 -8.43
CA ASP A 101 -0.58 5.78 -7.31
C ASP A 101 -0.77 6.62 -6.03
N ALA A 102 0.02 7.68 -5.81
CA ALA A 102 -0.07 8.51 -4.62
C ALA A 102 -1.46 9.15 -4.46
N THR A 103 -2.09 9.59 -5.54
CA THR A 103 -3.41 10.25 -5.51
C THR A 103 -4.53 9.34 -5.02
N PRO A 104 -4.79 8.16 -5.59
CA PRO A 104 -5.80 7.26 -5.06
C PRO A 104 -5.43 6.69 -3.68
N LEU A 105 -4.14 6.45 -3.38
CA LEU A 105 -3.69 6.01 -2.07
C LEU A 105 -3.95 7.06 -0.97
N TRP A 106 -3.81 8.35 -1.28
CA TRP A 106 -4.14 9.44 -0.35
C TRP A 106 -5.63 9.43 0.03
N LEU A 107 -6.53 9.20 -0.94
CA LEU A 107 -7.97 9.06 -0.68
C LEU A 107 -8.29 7.84 0.19
N ILE A 108 -7.60 6.72 -0.04
CA ILE A 108 -7.72 5.52 0.80
C ILE A 108 -7.27 5.81 2.22
N LEU A 109 -6.12 6.49 2.39
CA LEU A 109 -5.58 6.88 3.70
C LEU A 109 -6.56 7.80 4.45
N LEU A 110 -7.16 8.79 3.78
CA LEU A 110 -8.15 9.69 4.39
C LEU A 110 -9.33 8.90 4.98
N SER A 111 -9.91 8.00 4.20
CA SER A 111 -11.02 7.16 4.65
C SER A 111 -10.63 6.23 5.80
N GLU A 112 -9.44 5.61 5.73
CA GLU A 112 -9.00 4.70 6.79
C GLU A 112 -8.64 5.45 8.07
N THR A 113 -8.04 6.65 7.96
CA THR A 113 -7.77 7.52 9.11
C THR A 113 -9.08 7.88 9.83
N PHE A 114 -10.15 8.16 9.08
CA PHE A 114 -11.46 8.40 9.68
C PHE A 114 -12.02 7.15 10.39
N ASN A 115 -11.82 5.95 9.84
CA ASN A 115 -12.20 4.70 10.52
C ASN A 115 -11.47 4.49 11.86
N TRP A 116 -10.23 4.97 11.98
CA TRP A 116 -9.46 4.88 13.22
C TRP A 116 -9.77 5.99 14.21
N THR A 117 -10.06 7.22 13.74
CA THR A 117 -10.08 8.42 14.60
C THR A 117 -11.46 8.98 14.85
N ALA A 118 -12.40 8.80 13.93
CA ALA A 118 -13.67 9.54 13.86
C ALA A 118 -13.48 11.08 13.83
N ASP A 119 -12.32 11.57 13.34
CA ASP A 119 -12.02 13.01 13.27
C ASP A 119 -12.77 13.65 12.09
N GLU A 120 -13.98 14.13 12.38
CA GLU A 120 -14.82 14.82 11.39
C GLU A 120 -14.20 16.13 10.91
N GLN A 121 -13.43 16.83 11.78
CA GLN A 121 -12.83 18.09 11.38
C GLN A 121 -11.73 17.86 10.34
N LEU A 122 -10.88 16.85 10.54
CA LEU A 122 -9.91 16.45 9.53
C LEU A 122 -10.59 16.15 8.19
N VAL A 123 -11.69 15.38 8.19
CA VAL A 123 -12.41 15.07 6.95
C VAL A 123 -12.93 16.34 6.29
N LYS A 124 -13.58 17.24 7.04
CA LYS A 124 -14.09 18.53 6.50
C LYS A 124 -12.98 19.38 5.88
N ASP A 125 -11.82 19.44 6.55
CA ASP A 125 -10.65 20.16 6.05
C ASP A 125 -10.09 19.55 4.77
N MET A 126 -10.13 18.22 4.63
CA MET A 126 -9.58 17.47 3.49
C MET A 126 -10.55 17.30 2.32
N LEU A 127 -11.88 17.47 2.51
CA LEU A 127 -12.86 17.29 1.43
C LEU A 127 -12.58 18.11 0.17
N PRO A 128 -12.19 19.40 0.23
CA PRO A 128 -11.86 20.16 -1.00
C PRO A 128 -10.70 19.53 -1.78
N HIS A 129 -9.72 18.98 -1.09
CA HIS A 129 -8.59 18.27 -1.69
C HIS A 129 -9.02 16.92 -2.28
N ALA A 130 -9.91 16.22 -1.58
CA ALA A 130 -10.46 14.93 -2.04
C ALA A 130 -11.27 15.09 -3.34
N TYR A 131 -12.08 16.14 -3.46
CA TYR A 131 -12.80 16.43 -4.70
C TYR A 131 -11.85 16.68 -5.87
N ARG A 132 -10.78 17.48 -5.67
CA ARG A 132 -9.77 17.71 -6.72
C ARG A 132 -9.00 16.44 -7.10
N ALA A 133 -8.69 15.57 -6.12
CA ALA A 133 -8.05 14.29 -6.38
C ALA A 133 -8.96 13.34 -7.19
N LEU A 134 -10.25 13.30 -6.87
CA LEU A 134 -11.24 12.53 -7.64
C LEU A 134 -11.44 13.09 -9.05
N GLU A 135 -11.43 14.41 -9.22
CA GLU A 135 -11.49 15.05 -10.52
C GLU A 135 -10.25 14.71 -11.37
N TRP A 136 -9.05 14.75 -10.77
CA TRP A 136 -7.82 14.33 -11.46
C TRP A 136 -7.91 12.87 -11.95
N ILE A 137 -8.42 11.95 -11.12
CA ILE A 137 -8.61 10.53 -11.48
C ILE A 137 -9.55 10.40 -12.70
N ASP A 138 -10.63 11.19 -12.73
CA ASP A 138 -11.67 11.10 -13.78
C ASP A 138 -11.34 11.95 -15.03
N SER A 139 -10.21 12.69 -15.04
CA SER A 139 -9.85 13.58 -16.14
C SER A 139 -8.39 13.41 -16.58
N SER A 140 -7.46 14.14 -15.97
CA SER A 140 -6.02 14.12 -16.35
C SER A 140 -5.34 12.77 -16.07
N GLY A 141 -5.87 11.96 -15.17
CA GLY A 141 -5.38 10.61 -14.89
C GLY A 141 -5.76 9.58 -15.96
N ASP A 142 -6.88 9.77 -16.66
CA ASP A 142 -7.35 8.93 -17.75
C ASP A 142 -6.97 9.62 -19.08
N LEU A 143 -5.83 9.21 -19.66
CA LEU A 143 -5.22 9.94 -20.78
C LEU A 143 -5.90 9.70 -22.12
N ASP A 144 -6.61 8.60 -22.31
CA ASP A 144 -7.26 8.23 -23.57
C ASP A 144 -8.78 8.00 -23.47
N GLY A 145 -9.35 8.18 -22.25
CA GLY A 145 -10.80 8.14 -22.03
C GLY A 145 -11.37 6.72 -21.91
N ASP A 146 -10.55 5.71 -21.63
CA ASP A 146 -11.00 4.33 -21.46
C ASP A 146 -11.45 3.99 -20.03
N GLY A 147 -11.25 4.92 -19.10
CA GLY A 147 -11.62 4.83 -17.71
C GLY A 147 -10.57 4.16 -16.81
N PHE A 148 -9.32 4.04 -17.27
CA PHE A 148 -8.17 3.63 -16.48
C PHE A 148 -7.22 4.80 -16.24
N VAL A 149 -6.63 4.85 -15.05
CA VAL A 149 -5.57 5.81 -14.75
C VAL A 149 -4.26 5.31 -15.35
N GLU A 150 -3.61 6.21 -16.08
CA GLU A 150 -2.40 5.94 -16.84
C GLU A 150 -1.30 6.94 -16.50
N TYR A 151 -0.07 6.59 -16.80
CA TYR A 151 1.03 7.54 -16.76
C TYR A 151 1.74 7.66 -18.11
N GLN A 152 2.19 8.88 -18.36
CA GLN A 152 3.12 9.21 -19.42
C GLN A 152 4.06 10.32 -18.92
N ARG A 153 5.35 10.05 -18.85
CA ARG A 153 6.33 11.05 -18.48
C ARG A 153 6.29 12.22 -19.47
N ARG A 154 6.19 13.45 -18.95
CA ARG A 154 6.29 14.70 -19.72
C ARG A 154 7.63 15.40 -19.46
N SER A 155 8.11 15.36 -18.22
CA SER A 155 9.40 15.89 -17.85
C SER A 155 10.53 15.11 -18.53
N PRO A 156 11.46 15.77 -19.25
CA PRO A 156 12.58 15.08 -19.91
C PRO A 156 13.55 14.42 -18.90
N LYS A 157 13.57 14.91 -17.67
CA LYS A 157 14.40 14.39 -16.56
C LYS A 157 13.57 13.65 -15.49
N GLY A 158 12.25 13.47 -15.70
CA GLY A 158 11.38 12.77 -14.81
C GLY A 158 11.49 11.24 -14.90
N LEU A 159 10.75 10.54 -14.05
CA LEU A 159 10.71 9.08 -14.00
C LEU A 159 10.04 8.49 -15.24
N VAL A 160 10.64 7.44 -15.81
CA VAL A 160 10.07 6.72 -16.96
C VAL A 160 8.85 5.93 -16.56
N ASN A 161 8.89 5.26 -15.41
CA ASN A 161 7.76 4.56 -14.79
C ASN A 161 7.29 5.34 -13.56
N GLN A 162 5.98 5.50 -13.39
CA GLN A 162 5.39 6.37 -12.37
C GLN A 162 4.44 5.63 -11.42
N GLY A 163 4.61 4.31 -11.27
CA GLY A 163 4.02 3.49 -10.21
C GLY A 163 5.05 3.14 -9.14
N TRP A 164 4.72 2.24 -8.20
CA TRP A 164 5.63 1.88 -7.12
C TRP A 164 6.91 1.15 -7.63
N LYS A 165 6.82 0.43 -8.75
CA LYS A 165 7.99 -0.11 -9.48
C LYS A 165 8.45 0.94 -10.49
N ASP A 166 9.18 1.93 -10.03
CA ASP A 166 9.53 3.13 -10.78
C ASP A 166 10.90 3.08 -11.47
N SER A 167 11.71 2.03 -11.28
CA SER A 167 12.94 1.85 -12.04
C SER A 167 12.65 1.73 -13.55
N TRP A 168 13.57 2.23 -14.36
CA TRP A 168 13.43 2.35 -15.82
C TRP A 168 13.11 1.01 -16.52
N ASP A 169 13.54 -0.11 -15.93
CA ASP A 169 13.40 -1.47 -16.44
C ASP A 169 12.32 -2.29 -15.72
N ALA A 170 11.39 -1.64 -15.00
CA ALA A 170 10.44 -2.36 -14.14
C ALA A 170 9.22 -2.90 -14.90
N ILE A 171 8.72 -2.17 -15.91
CA ILE A 171 7.47 -2.51 -16.60
C ILE A 171 7.79 -2.99 -18.02
N LEU A 172 7.99 -4.30 -18.12
CA LEU A 172 8.41 -4.95 -19.36
C LEU A 172 7.35 -5.96 -19.83
N HIS A 173 7.26 -6.15 -21.13
CA HIS A 173 6.60 -7.31 -21.73
C HIS A 173 7.41 -8.60 -21.46
N ARG A 174 6.79 -9.75 -21.72
CA ARG A 174 7.41 -11.06 -21.47
C ARG A 174 8.68 -11.33 -22.29
N ASP A 175 8.81 -10.68 -23.43
CA ASP A 175 10.00 -10.73 -24.31
C ASP A 175 11.12 -9.81 -23.85
N GLY A 176 10.87 -8.93 -22.87
CA GLY A 176 11.82 -7.97 -22.31
C GLY A 176 11.70 -6.56 -22.91
N GLU A 177 10.80 -6.34 -23.85
CA GLU A 177 10.53 -5.01 -24.39
C GLU A 177 9.81 -4.13 -23.36
N PRO A 178 10.19 -2.85 -23.17
CA PRO A 178 9.47 -1.93 -22.30
C PRO A 178 8.03 -1.69 -22.76
N ALA A 179 7.10 -1.63 -21.81
CA ALA A 179 5.74 -1.20 -22.07
C ALA A 179 5.74 0.26 -22.55
N LYS A 180 5.13 0.51 -23.72
CA LYS A 180 5.07 1.85 -24.31
C LYS A 180 4.02 2.70 -23.61
N ALA A 181 4.41 3.88 -23.13
CA ALA A 181 3.50 4.83 -22.50
C ALA A 181 2.52 5.49 -23.49
N PRO A 182 1.27 5.84 -23.10
CA PRO A 182 0.77 5.75 -21.71
C PRO A 182 0.59 4.31 -21.24
N VAL A 183 0.80 4.08 -19.92
CA VAL A 183 0.75 2.76 -19.30
C VAL A 183 -0.25 2.76 -18.14
N ALA A 184 -1.19 1.82 -18.15
CA ALA A 184 -2.13 1.56 -17.06
C ALA A 184 -1.64 0.39 -16.22
N LEU A 185 -1.23 0.63 -14.97
CA LEU A 185 -0.79 -0.40 -14.03
C LEU A 185 -1.99 -1.06 -13.35
N CYS A 186 -1.98 -2.37 -13.17
CA CYS A 186 -3.13 -3.10 -12.60
C CYS A 186 -3.42 -2.70 -11.15
N GLU A 187 -2.41 -2.57 -10.27
CA GLU A 187 -2.59 -2.18 -8.88
C GLU A 187 -3.16 -0.77 -8.74
N VAL A 188 -2.76 0.15 -9.62
CA VAL A 188 -3.29 1.53 -9.62
C VAL A 188 -4.78 1.53 -9.90
N GLN A 189 -5.26 0.69 -10.83
CA GLN A 189 -6.69 0.54 -11.08
C GLN A 189 -7.42 0.02 -9.84
N GLY A 190 -6.80 -0.92 -9.13
CA GLY A 190 -7.31 -1.39 -7.84
C GLY A 190 -7.39 -0.25 -6.81
N TYR A 191 -6.36 0.58 -6.69
CA TYR A 191 -6.38 1.73 -5.77
C TYR A 191 -7.46 2.75 -6.13
N VAL A 192 -7.67 3.03 -7.42
CA VAL A 192 -8.74 3.92 -7.89
C VAL A 192 -10.11 3.36 -7.54
N TYR A 193 -10.33 2.05 -7.75
CA TYR A 193 -11.55 1.38 -7.32
C TYR A 193 -11.80 1.56 -5.82
N GLU A 194 -10.82 1.22 -4.99
CA GLU A 194 -10.94 1.28 -3.52
C GLU A 194 -11.11 2.72 -3.04
N ALA A 195 -10.39 3.67 -3.63
CA ALA A 195 -10.54 5.10 -3.34
C ALA A 195 -11.98 5.56 -3.59
N LYS A 196 -12.53 5.31 -4.78
CA LYS A 196 -13.92 5.66 -5.12
C LYS A 196 -14.92 4.98 -4.20
N TYR A 197 -14.74 3.69 -3.91
CA TYR A 197 -15.64 2.92 -3.06
C TYR A 197 -15.66 3.43 -1.61
N ARG A 198 -14.47 3.72 -1.04
CA ARG A 198 -14.33 4.26 0.32
C ARG A 198 -14.83 5.70 0.40
N MET A 199 -14.49 6.53 -0.58
CA MET A 199 -14.95 7.91 -0.64
C MET A 199 -16.47 7.99 -0.81
N ALA A 200 -17.10 7.05 -1.52
CA ALA A 200 -18.57 6.98 -1.58
C ALA A 200 -19.19 6.80 -0.18
N SER A 201 -18.60 5.94 0.65
CA SER A 201 -19.07 5.75 2.03
C SER A 201 -18.84 6.99 2.89
N LEU A 202 -17.66 7.63 2.74
CA LEU A 202 -17.30 8.83 3.47
C LEU A 202 -18.19 10.02 3.09
N MET A 203 -18.38 10.30 1.78
CA MET A 203 -19.23 11.36 1.29
C MET A 203 -20.69 11.22 1.78
N ARG A 204 -21.19 9.99 1.79
CA ARG A 204 -22.53 9.68 2.32
C ARG A 204 -22.64 10.03 3.80
N SER A 205 -21.61 9.74 4.61
CA SER A 205 -21.58 10.06 6.03
C SER A 205 -21.62 11.58 6.29
N PHE A 206 -21.13 12.38 5.34
CA PHE A 206 -21.11 13.84 5.38
C PHE A 206 -22.26 14.49 4.56
N GLY A 207 -23.26 13.70 4.14
CA GLY A 207 -24.49 14.20 3.52
C GLY A 207 -24.44 14.37 1.99
N ASP A 208 -23.30 14.19 1.34
CA ASP A 208 -23.18 14.25 -0.13
C ASP A 208 -23.56 12.90 -0.77
N THR A 209 -24.84 12.60 -0.75
CA THR A 209 -25.40 11.35 -1.28
C THR A 209 -25.27 11.26 -2.81
N ARG A 210 -25.34 12.39 -3.53
CA ARG A 210 -25.24 12.44 -5.00
C ARG A 210 -23.84 11.98 -5.45
N THR A 211 -22.79 12.58 -4.90
CA THR A 211 -21.41 12.18 -5.18
C THR A 211 -21.14 10.73 -4.74
N ALA A 212 -21.67 10.32 -3.58
CA ALA A 212 -21.54 8.96 -3.08
C ALA A 212 -22.12 7.92 -4.06
N ASP A 213 -23.31 8.16 -4.62
CA ASP A 213 -23.95 7.26 -5.58
C ASP A 213 -23.18 7.19 -6.90
N LYS A 214 -22.70 8.35 -7.41
CA LYS A 214 -21.83 8.41 -8.60
C LYS A 214 -20.57 7.57 -8.38
N LEU A 215 -19.81 7.82 -7.31
CA LEU A 215 -18.55 7.13 -7.02
C LEU A 215 -18.73 5.61 -6.88
N LYS A 216 -19.80 5.18 -6.21
CA LYS A 216 -20.10 3.74 -6.08
C LYS A 216 -20.39 3.09 -7.42
N LYS A 217 -21.15 3.77 -8.28
CA LYS A 217 -21.44 3.30 -9.65
C LYS A 217 -20.16 3.22 -10.48
N ASP A 218 -19.35 4.29 -10.45
CA ASP A 218 -18.10 4.38 -11.23
C ASP A 218 -17.11 3.28 -10.81
N ALA A 219 -16.97 3.01 -9.50
CA ALA A 219 -16.15 1.91 -8.99
C ALA A 219 -16.66 0.55 -9.50
N THR A 220 -17.97 0.31 -9.44
CA THR A 220 -18.57 -0.96 -9.90
C THR A 220 -18.35 -1.16 -11.40
N ASP A 221 -18.54 -0.12 -12.22
CA ASP A 221 -18.36 -0.21 -13.67
C ASP A 221 -16.89 -0.35 -14.05
N MET A 222 -15.98 0.30 -13.31
CA MET A 222 -14.54 0.13 -13.44
C MET A 222 -14.09 -1.31 -13.17
N ALA A 223 -14.58 -1.96 -12.11
CA ALA A 223 -14.25 -3.35 -11.81
C ALA A 223 -14.63 -4.31 -12.95
N LYS A 224 -15.76 -4.08 -13.64
CA LYS A 224 -16.18 -4.87 -14.80
C LYS A 224 -15.26 -4.65 -16.00
N ARG A 225 -14.89 -3.38 -16.28
CA ARG A 225 -13.94 -3.07 -17.37
C ARG A 225 -12.57 -3.69 -17.07
N PHE A 226 -12.09 -3.58 -15.84
CA PHE A 226 -10.82 -4.14 -15.40
C PHE A 226 -10.75 -5.65 -15.57
N GLU A 227 -11.78 -6.39 -15.13
CA GLU A 227 -11.84 -7.85 -15.33
C GLU A 227 -11.68 -8.25 -16.79
N LYS A 228 -12.34 -7.51 -17.70
CA LYS A 228 -12.26 -7.77 -19.14
C LYS A 228 -10.90 -7.43 -19.74
N ALA A 229 -10.27 -6.33 -19.29
CA ALA A 229 -9.05 -5.80 -19.91
C ALA A 229 -7.77 -6.48 -19.35
N PHE A 230 -7.72 -6.77 -18.05
CA PHE A 230 -6.50 -7.22 -17.39
C PHE A 230 -6.44 -8.73 -17.14
N TRP A 231 -7.58 -9.43 -17.11
CA TRP A 231 -7.55 -10.87 -16.86
C TRP A 231 -6.91 -11.65 -18.03
N MET A 232 -5.97 -12.54 -17.72
CA MET A 232 -5.28 -13.43 -18.66
C MET A 232 -5.80 -14.87 -18.50
N PRO A 233 -6.82 -15.32 -19.23
CA PRO A 233 -7.46 -16.62 -18.99
C PRO A 233 -6.51 -17.80 -19.07
N LYS A 234 -5.53 -17.76 -19.98
CA LYS A 234 -4.54 -18.85 -20.17
C LYS A 234 -3.57 -18.97 -19.01
N LEU A 235 -3.27 -17.87 -18.31
CA LEU A 235 -2.36 -17.83 -17.17
C LEU A 235 -3.09 -17.91 -15.83
N GLY A 236 -4.41 -17.69 -15.81
CA GLY A 236 -5.20 -17.61 -14.58
C GLY A 236 -4.73 -16.48 -13.65
N PHE A 237 -4.34 -15.34 -14.22
CA PHE A 237 -3.73 -14.24 -13.50
C PHE A 237 -4.06 -12.88 -14.16
N TYR A 238 -3.81 -11.76 -13.48
CA TYR A 238 -3.96 -10.43 -14.08
C TYR A 238 -2.65 -9.94 -14.68
N ALA A 239 -2.73 -9.28 -15.83
CA ALA A 239 -1.62 -8.60 -16.47
C ALA A 239 -1.07 -7.51 -15.53
N MET A 240 0.24 -7.33 -15.53
CA MET A 240 0.90 -6.29 -14.72
C MET A 240 0.48 -4.88 -15.16
N ALA A 241 0.32 -4.68 -16.49
CA ALA A 241 -0.08 -3.41 -17.07
C ALA A 241 -0.73 -3.58 -18.44
N LEU A 242 -1.38 -2.52 -18.94
CA LEU A 242 -1.70 -2.31 -20.34
C LEU A 242 -0.78 -1.21 -20.89
N ASP A 243 -0.20 -1.44 -22.08
CA ASP A 243 0.60 -0.44 -22.77
C ASP A 243 -0.29 0.51 -23.62
N ARG A 244 0.34 1.45 -24.34
CA ARG A 244 -0.33 2.41 -25.26
C ARG A 244 -1.34 1.74 -26.19
N ASP A 245 -1.00 0.57 -26.70
CA ASP A 245 -1.83 -0.17 -27.66
C ASP A 245 -2.82 -1.12 -26.97
N LYS A 246 -2.99 -0.95 -25.64
CA LYS A 246 -3.81 -1.80 -24.76
C LYS A 246 -3.37 -3.27 -24.75
N ARG A 247 -2.12 -3.55 -25.13
CA ARG A 247 -1.55 -4.89 -25.02
C ARG A 247 -1.22 -5.18 -23.56
N GLN A 248 -1.61 -6.36 -23.10
CA GLN A 248 -1.29 -6.84 -21.76
C GLN A 248 0.22 -7.13 -21.64
N THR A 249 0.87 -6.60 -20.58
CA THR A 249 2.17 -7.10 -20.14
C THR A 249 1.93 -8.43 -19.41
N GLN A 250 2.08 -9.55 -20.15
CA GLN A 250 1.68 -10.89 -19.68
C GLN A 250 2.72 -11.50 -18.74
N VAL A 251 3.04 -10.78 -17.66
CA VAL A 251 4.05 -11.14 -16.66
C VAL A 251 3.37 -11.44 -15.33
N ILE A 252 3.74 -12.54 -14.69
CA ILE A 252 3.30 -12.89 -13.34
C ILE A 252 4.12 -12.05 -12.35
N SER A 253 3.46 -11.07 -11.73
CA SER A 253 4.10 -10.06 -10.88
C SER A 253 3.34 -9.81 -9.58
N SER A 254 4.02 -9.24 -8.60
CA SER A 254 3.41 -8.87 -7.31
C SER A 254 2.37 -7.76 -7.42
N ASN A 255 2.39 -6.96 -8.50
CA ASN A 255 1.39 -5.92 -8.76
C ASN A 255 -0.04 -6.47 -8.67
N ALA A 256 -0.30 -7.63 -9.29
CA ALA A 256 -1.60 -8.27 -9.21
C ALA A 256 -1.99 -8.74 -7.79
N GLY A 257 -1.01 -9.00 -6.93
CA GLY A 257 -1.24 -9.33 -5.52
C GLY A 257 -1.81 -8.15 -4.73
N GLN A 258 -1.42 -6.93 -5.06
CA GLN A 258 -1.93 -5.73 -4.41
C GLN A 258 -3.41 -5.45 -4.72
N LEU A 259 -3.99 -6.05 -5.77
CA LEU A 259 -5.43 -6.03 -6.01
C LEU A 259 -6.24 -6.64 -4.87
N LEU A 260 -5.66 -7.59 -4.12
CA LEU A 260 -6.30 -8.17 -2.94
C LEU A 260 -6.52 -7.13 -1.84
N PHE A 261 -5.59 -6.19 -1.66
CA PHE A 261 -5.71 -5.08 -0.71
C PHE A 261 -6.95 -4.23 -0.99
N THR A 262 -7.32 -4.04 -2.26
CA THR A 262 -8.42 -3.18 -2.68
C THR A 262 -9.80 -3.83 -2.62
N ARG A 263 -9.87 -5.14 -2.39
CA ARG A 263 -11.12 -5.92 -2.40
C ARG A 263 -11.96 -5.80 -3.69
N MET A 264 -11.34 -5.37 -4.78
CA MET A 264 -12.00 -5.24 -6.08
C MET A 264 -12.34 -6.61 -6.69
N LEU A 265 -11.54 -7.63 -6.38
CA LEU A 265 -11.64 -8.93 -7.03
C LEU A 265 -12.83 -9.76 -6.53
N PRO A 266 -13.51 -10.52 -7.40
CA PRO A 266 -14.41 -11.59 -6.97
C PRO A 266 -13.66 -12.64 -6.11
N GLN A 267 -14.36 -13.26 -5.15
CA GLN A 267 -13.78 -14.23 -4.20
C GLN A 267 -12.99 -15.35 -4.92
N GLU A 268 -13.51 -15.88 -6.04
CA GLU A 268 -12.83 -16.94 -6.80
C GLU A 268 -11.53 -16.44 -7.44
N ARG A 269 -11.50 -15.20 -7.94
CA ARG A 269 -10.26 -14.59 -8.46
C ARG A 269 -9.23 -14.37 -7.37
N ALA A 270 -9.67 -13.84 -6.23
CA ALA A 270 -8.82 -13.66 -5.06
C ALA A 270 -8.20 -14.97 -4.59
N LYS A 271 -8.98 -16.06 -4.58
CA LYS A 271 -8.49 -17.42 -4.27
C LYS A 271 -7.44 -17.89 -5.29
N THR A 272 -7.71 -17.75 -6.58
CA THR A 272 -6.78 -18.13 -7.65
C THR A 272 -5.45 -17.38 -7.54
N ILE A 273 -5.51 -16.06 -7.33
CA ILE A 273 -4.32 -15.22 -7.14
C ILE A 273 -3.56 -15.65 -5.89
N THR A 274 -4.24 -15.85 -4.75
CA THR A 274 -3.60 -16.31 -3.51
C THR A 274 -2.89 -17.66 -3.71
N GLN A 275 -3.53 -18.62 -4.35
CA GLN A 275 -2.92 -19.92 -4.65
C GLN A 275 -1.68 -19.78 -5.55
N ARG A 276 -1.73 -18.86 -6.53
CA ARG A 276 -0.60 -18.59 -7.43
C ARG A 276 0.60 -18.02 -6.66
N PHE A 277 0.36 -17.13 -5.70
CA PHE A 277 1.41 -16.57 -4.85
C PHE A 277 2.09 -17.60 -3.94
N MET A 278 1.39 -18.67 -3.57
CA MET A 278 1.95 -19.72 -2.71
C MET A 278 2.87 -20.71 -3.46
N ARG A 279 2.98 -20.62 -4.79
CA ARG A 279 3.90 -21.45 -5.57
C ARG A 279 5.35 -20.98 -5.40
N SER A 280 6.31 -21.91 -5.50
CA SER A 280 7.74 -21.65 -5.27
C SER A 280 8.38 -20.65 -6.24
N ASP A 281 7.79 -20.43 -7.42
CA ASP A 281 8.27 -19.41 -8.36
C ASP A 281 7.97 -17.99 -7.87
N MET A 282 6.87 -17.77 -7.12
CA MET A 282 6.55 -16.50 -6.47
C MET A 282 7.07 -16.45 -5.03
N PHE A 283 6.85 -17.49 -4.22
CA PHE A 283 7.25 -17.53 -2.82
C PHE A 283 8.68 -18.10 -2.69
N SER A 284 9.62 -17.24 -2.33
CA SER A 284 11.04 -17.60 -2.21
C SER A 284 11.40 -18.43 -0.98
N GLY A 285 10.49 -18.56 -0.01
CA GLY A 285 10.77 -19.07 1.33
C GLY A 285 11.05 -17.95 2.35
N TRP A 286 11.38 -16.74 1.89
CA TRP A 286 11.48 -15.53 2.73
C TRP A 286 10.26 -14.62 2.59
N GLY A 287 9.73 -14.50 1.39
CA GLY A 287 8.60 -13.67 1.01
C GLY A 287 8.27 -13.82 -0.47
N TRP A 288 7.27 -13.07 -0.93
CA TRP A 288 6.89 -13.05 -2.35
C TRP A 288 7.81 -12.15 -3.15
N ARG A 289 8.27 -12.69 -4.27
CA ARG A 289 9.09 -11.97 -5.26
C ARG A 289 8.24 -10.96 -6.03
N THR A 290 8.85 -9.89 -6.45
CA THR A 290 8.22 -8.86 -7.29
C THR A 290 7.82 -9.38 -8.67
N ILE A 291 8.53 -10.39 -9.19
CA ILE A 291 8.22 -11.11 -10.44
C ILE A 291 8.50 -12.60 -10.21
N SER A 292 7.68 -13.47 -10.84
CA SER A 292 7.85 -14.91 -10.82
C SER A 292 9.22 -15.33 -11.37
N ARG A 293 9.87 -16.29 -10.71
CA ARG A 293 11.14 -16.87 -11.16
C ARG A 293 11.07 -17.49 -12.56
N ASP A 294 9.88 -17.91 -12.98
CA ASP A 294 9.68 -18.57 -14.27
C ASP A 294 9.55 -17.56 -15.43
N GLU A 295 9.54 -16.26 -15.16
CA GLU A 295 9.51 -15.23 -16.19
C GLU A 295 10.91 -14.97 -16.76
N ARG A 296 11.01 -14.80 -18.09
CA ARG A 296 12.28 -14.53 -18.77
C ARG A 296 13.02 -13.29 -18.27
N ILE A 297 12.27 -12.30 -17.82
CA ILE A 297 12.81 -11.04 -17.31
C ILE A 297 13.18 -11.08 -15.81
N PHE A 298 13.03 -12.23 -15.16
CA PHE A 298 13.36 -12.41 -13.76
C PHE A 298 14.86 -12.19 -13.50
N ASN A 299 15.14 -11.39 -12.48
CA ASN A 299 16.49 -11.22 -11.94
C ASN A 299 16.36 -10.98 -10.41
N PRO A 300 16.76 -11.96 -9.58
CA PRO A 300 16.62 -11.84 -8.11
C PRO A 300 17.48 -10.73 -7.50
N LEU A 301 18.45 -10.21 -8.24
CA LEU A 301 19.35 -9.11 -7.87
C LEU A 301 18.91 -7.76 -8.46
N SER A 302 17.79 -7.70 -9.18
CA SER A 302 17.23 -6.45 -9.71
C SER A 302 16.38 -5.75 -8.66
N TYR A 303 16.34 -4.41 -8.70
CA TYR A 303 15.58 -3.59 -7.78
C TYR A 303 14.07 -3.94 -7.79
N HIS A 304 13.44 -4.11 -8.98
CA HIS A 304 12.01 -4.41 -9.11
C HIS A 304 11.66 -5.70 -9.87
N ARG A 305 12.66 -6.49 -10.35
CA ARG A 305 12.40 -7.63 -11.23
C ARG A 305 12.74 -8.99 -10.60
N GLY A 306 12.43 -9.17 -9.32
CA GLY A 306 12.60 -10.46 -8.64
C GLY A 306 12.99 -10.36 -7.17
N SER A 307 13.33 -9.19 -6.66
CA SER A 307 13.59 -8.88 -5.25
C SER A 307 12.34 -9.05 -4.37
N ILE A 308 12.54 -8.98 -3.05
CA ILE A 308 11.48 -9.07 -2.04
C ILE A 308 11.40 -7.73 -1.31
N TRP A 309 10.22 -7.12 -1.31
CA TRP A 309 9.93 -5.84 -0.68
C TRP A 309 8.97 -6.05 0.50
N PRO A 310 9.38 -5.75 1.72
CA PRO A 310 8.49 -5.91 2.90
C PRO A 310 7.16 -5.17 2.76
N HIS A 311 7.17 -3.93 2.21
CA HIS A 311 5.94 -3.15 2.05
C HIS A 311 4.96 -3.81 1.07
N ASP A 312 5.42 -4.25 -0.12
CA ASP A 312 4.64 -4.94 -1.13
C ASP A 312 4.02 -6.21 -0.55
N ASN A 313 4.85 -7.01 0.12
CA ASN A 313 4.43 -8.22 0.82
C ASN A 313 3.39 -7.94 1.90
N SER A 314 3.51 -6.83 2.64
CA SER A 314 2.55 -6.47 3.69
C SER A 314 1.18 -6.09 3.14
N LEU A 315 1.11 -5.36 2.01
CA LEU A 315 -0.15 -5.01 1.35
C LEU A 315 -0.84 -6.26 0.80
N ILE A 316 -0.07 -7.16 0.18
CA ILE A 316 -0.58 -8.44 -0.34
C ILE A 316 -1.14 -9.30 0.80
N ALA A 317 -0.38 -9.46 1.90
CA ALA A 317 -0.82 -10.22 3.07
C ALA A 317 -2.07 -9.61 3.73
N HIS A 318 -2.13 -8.28 3.82
CA HIS A 318 -3.31 -7.58 4.31
C HIS A 318 -4.52 -7.88 3.42
N GLY A 319 -4.35 -7.79 2.12
CA GLY A 319 -5.38 -8.15 1.15
C GLY A 319 -5.85 -9.60 1.31
N MET A 320 -4.94 -10.56 1.40
CA MET A 320 -5.28 -11.96 1.64
C MET A 320 -6.09 -12.14 2.93
N ALA A 321 -5.72 -11.44 4.01
CA ALA A 321 -6.45 -11.46 5.27
C ALA A 321 -7.86 -10.82 5.17
N LEU A 322 -8.05 -9.82 4.31
CA LEU A 322 -9.37 -9.24 4.02
C LEU A 322 -10.30 -10.22 3.31
N TYR A 323 -9.74 -11.11 2.47
CA TYR A 323 -10.45 -12.23 1.82
C TYR A 323 -10.52 -13.50 2.68
N GLU A 324 -10.12 -13.43 3.96
CA GLU A 324 -10.10 -14.53 4.94
C GLU A 324 -9.06 -15.64 4.62
N PHE A 325 -8.07 -15.37 3.74
CA PHE A 325 -6.94 -16.27 3.49
C PHE A 325 -5.84 -16.03 4.53
N ARG A 326 -6.01 -16.56 5.74
CA ARG A 326 -5.17 -16.29 6.91
C ARG A 326 -3.84 -17.05 6.91
N GLU A 327 -3.86 -18.29 6.44
CA GLU A 327 -2.65 -19.13 6.45
C GLU A 327 -1.51 -18.51 5.61
N PRO A 328 -1.71 -18.04 4.35
CA PRO A 328 -0.68 -17.35 3.60
C PRO A 328 -0.12 -16.11 4.31
N ALA A 329 -0.99 -15.31 4.95
CA ALA A 329 -0.55 -14.11 5.69
C ALA A 329 0.30 -14.48 6.91
N ASN A 330 -0.08 -15.52 7.67
CA ASN A 330 0.70 -16.04 8.80
C ASN A 330 2.04 -16.63 8.36
N ARG A 331 2.06 -17.36 7.25
CA ARG A 331 3.30 -17.90 6.68
C ARG A 331 4.26 -16.78 6.31
N LEU A 332 3.77 -15.74 5.64
CA LEU A 332 4.58 -14.57 5.33
C LEU A 332 5.12 -13.91 6.61
N PHE A 333 4.26 -13.70 7.62
CA PHE A 333 4.69 -13.09 8.88
C PHE A 333 5.85 -13.88 9.50
N THR A 334 5.73 -15.19 9.56
CA THR A 334 6.76 -16.08 10.08
C THR A 334 8.07 -15.94 9.30
N THR A 335 8.02 -15.97 7.96
CA THR A 335 9.23 -15.95 7.13
C THR A 335 9.90 -14.58 7.11
N LEU A 336 9.14 -13.48 7.10
CA LEU A 336 9.72 -12.12 7.23
C LEU A 336 10.30 -11.87 8.63
N PHE A 337 9.67 -12.42 9.67
CA PHE A 337 10.25 -12.38 11.02
C PHE A 337 11.59 -13.13 11.07
N GLN A 338 11.65 -14.34 10.49
CA GLN A 338 12.89 -15.09 10.37
C GLN A 338 13.95 -14.36 9.54
N ALA A 339 13.56 -13.69 8.46
CA ALA A 339 14.46 -12.86 7.67
C ALA A 339 15.02 -11.70 8.51
N ALA A 340 14.16 -11.02 9.28
CA ALA A 340 14.56 -9.90 10.14
C ALA A 340 15.64 -10.28 11.18
N LEU A 341 15.61 -11.52 11.70
CA LEU A 341 16.60 -12.01 12.66
C LEU A 341 18.04 -12.04 12.08
N ASN A 342 18.19 -12.05 10.76
CA ASN A 342 19.48 -12.07 10.06
C ASN A 342 19.95 -10.68 9.60
N PHE A 343 19.11 -9.66 9.75
CA PHE A 343 19.53 -8.30 9.43
C PHE A 343 19.99 -7.56 10.69
N ARG A 344 20.88 -6.57 10.48
CA ARG A 344 21.37 -5.72 11.55
C ARG A 344 20.21 -5.06 12.31
N ASP A 345 20.29 -5.05 13.61
CA ASP A 345 19.29 -4.47 14.53
C ASP A 345 17.89 -5.12 14.40
N TYR A 346 17.82 -6.33 13.84
CA TYR A 346 16.54 -7.02 13.51
C TYR A 346 15.61 -6.16 12.64
N ARG A 347 16.19 -5.35 11.77
CA ARG A 347 15.49 -4.38 10.92
C ARG A 347 15.35 -4.93 9.51
N LEU A 348 14.11 -5.03 9.02
CA LEU A 348 13.87 -5.30 7.62
C LEU A 348 14.36 -4.10 6.78
N PRO A 349 15.21 -4.33 5.76
CA PRO A 349 15.62 -3.27 4.84
C PRO A 349 14.48 -2.92 3.88
N GLU A 350 14.66 -1.88 3.07
CA GLU A 350 13.77 -1.50 1.99
C GLU A 350 13.38 -2.69 1.11
N LEU A 351 14.40 -3.43 0.66
CA LEU A 351 14.27 -4.68 -0.09
C LEU A 351 15.48 -5.59 0.18
N PHE A 352 15.34 -6.84 -0.19
CA PHE A 352 16.44 -7.81 -0.26
C PHE A 352 16.28 -8.72 -1.48
N CYS A 353 17.34 -9.44 -1.84
CA CYS A 353 17.38 -10.22 -3.06
C CYS A 353 16.38 -11.38 -3.04
N GLY A 354 15.77 -11.67 -4.19
CA GLY A 354 14.75 -12.72 -4.32
C GLY A 354 15.30 -14.13 -4.46
N ILE A 355 16.47 -14.40 -3.88
CA ILE A 355 17.11 -15.72 -3.86
C ILE A 355 16.24 -16.68 -3.06
N GLU A 356 16.11 -17.92 -3.56
CA GLU A 356 15.36 -18.97 -2.89
C GLU A 356 16.02 -19.40 -1.59
N ARG A 357 15.22 -19.50 -0.53
CA ARG A 357 15.67 -20.01 0.76
C ARG A 357 15.94 -21.51 0.70
N ARG A 358 17.14 -21.91 1.10
CA ARG A 358 17.51 -23.30 1.36
C ARG A 358 17.66 -23.51 2.86
N GLU A 359 17.84 -24.75 3.28
CA GLU A 359 18.13 -25.06 4.67
C GLU A 359 19.44 -24.38 5.11
N HIS A 360 19.40 -23.69 6.25
CA HIS A 360 20.51 -22.89 6.81
C HIS A 360 20.94 -21.63 6.02
N ASP A 361 20.19 -21.22 4.98
CA ASP A 361 20.49 -19.97 4.28
C ASP A 361 20.08 -18.73 5.09
N GLU A 362 20.78 -17.64 4.81
CA GLU A 362 20.42 -16.28 5.24
C GLU A 362 19.84 -15.49 4.05
N PRO A 363 18.97 -14.48 4.29
CA PRO A 363 18.49 -13.63 3.20
C PRO A 363 19.63 -12.79 2.62
N VAL A 364 19.77 -12.80 1.30
CA VAL A 364 20.83 -12.05 0.61
C VAL A 364 20.45 -10.56 0.56
N GLN A 365 21.30 -9.71 1.13
CA GLN A 365 21.10 -8.26 1.17
C GLN A 365 21.17 -7.64 -0.23
N TYR A 366 20.31 -6.64 -0.48
CA TYR A 366 20.46 -5.79 -1.65
C TYR A 366 21.43 -4.64 -1.29
N PRO A 367 22.58 -4.46 -2.02
CA PRO A 367 23.73 -3.66 -1.52
C PRO A 367 23.41 -2.21 -1.22
N VAL A 368 22.50 -1.58 -1.97
CA VAL A 368 22.14 -0.16 -1.84
C VAL A 368 20.75 0.07 -1.26
N SER A 369 20.21 -0.93 -0.57
CA SER A 369 18.91 -0.84 0.10
C SER A 369 18.93 0.15 1.26
N CYS A 370 17.91 1.00 1.38
CA CYS A 370 17.75 1.85 2.55
C CYS A 370 17.47 1.04 3.83
N SER A 371 18.08 1.45 4.93
CA SER A 371 17.84 0.88 6.27
C SER A 371 18.21 1.92 7.33
N PRO A 372 17.24 2.54 8.02
CA PRO A 372 15.80 2.26 7.98
C PRO A 372 15.09 2.72 6.71
N GLN A 373 13.97 2.04 6.42
CA GLN A 373 12.98 2.44 5.42
C GLN A 373 11.58 2.42 6.07
N ALA A 374 10.84 3.53 5.94
CA ALA A 374 9.58 3.73 6.68
C ALA A 374 8.55 2.64 6.39
N TRP A 375 8.29 2.35 5.13
CA TRP A 375 7.31 1.33 4.75
C TRP A 375 7.78 -0.12 4.97
N ALA A 376 9.08 -0.37 5.15
CA ALA A 376 9.58 -1.68 5.57
C ALA A 376 9.35 -1.87 7.08
N SER A 377 9.63 -0.84 7.89
CA SER A 377 9.31 -0.83 9.33
C SER A 377 7.80 -0.91 9.58
N GLY A 378 7.00 -0.23 8.75
CA GLY A 378 5.54 -0.26 8.80
C GLY A 378 4.94 -1.61 8.43
N ALA A 379 5.57 -2.34 7.52
CA ALA A 379 5.11 -3.64 7.06
C ALA A 379 4.83 -4.63 8.19
N VAL A 380 5.68 -4.64 9.22
CA VAL A 380 5.54 -5.50 10.41
C VAL A 380 4.21 -5.24 11.13
N PHE A 381 3.82 -3.98 11.27
CA PHE A 381 2.58 -3.60 11.97
C PHE A 381 1.34 -3.90 11.13
N LEU A 382 1.41 -3.68 9.82
CA LEU A 382 0.29 -4.02 8.93
C LEU A 382 0.04 -5.53 8.88
N ILE A 383 1.10 -6.35 8.79
CA ILE A 383 0.96 -7.81 8.80
C ILE A 383 0.41 -8.27 10.17
N LEU A 384 0.93 -7.72 11.26
CA LEU A 384 0.43 -8.03 12.61
C LEU A 384 -1.06 -7.69 12.74
N MET A 385 -1.48 -6.48 12.36
CA MET A 385 -2.88 -6.06 12.34
C MET A 385 -3.74 -7.01 11.51
N SER A 386 -3.22 -7.47 10.36
CA SER A 386 -3.89 -8.36 9.43
C SER A 386 -4.15 -9.74 10.01
N VAL A 387 -3.14 -10.37 10.59
CA VAL A 387 -3.25 -11.72 11.19
C VAL A 387 -4.10 -11.70 12.46
N LEU A 388 -4.09 -10.60 13.22
CA LEU A 388 -4.96 -10.41 14.37
C LEU A 388 -6.40 -10.06 14.01
N GLY A 389 -6.66 -9.72 12.74
CA GLY A 389 -7.99 -9.38 12.24
C GLY A 389 -8.57 -8.09 12.82
N ILE A 390 -7.72 -7.14 13.19
CA ILE A 390 -8.11 -5.86 13.80
C ILE A 390 -8.74 -4.96 12.72
N ARG A 391 -10.01 -4.56 12.94
CA ARG A 391 -10.80 -3.74 12.01
C ARG A 391 -11.57 -2.67 12.79
N PRO A 392 -11.03 -1.46 12.94
CA PRO A 392 -11.70 -0.38 13.66
C PRO A 392 -12.83 0.24 12.82
N SER A 393 -13.81 0.77 13.52
CA SER A 393 -14.88 1.60 12.98
C SER A 393 -15.24 2.65 14.03
N ALA A 394 -14.29 3.57 14.30
CA ALA A 394 -14.45 4.60 15.32
C ALA A 394 -15.72 5.46 15.14
N PRO A 395 -16.15 5.83 13.91
CA PRO A 395 -17.42 6.54 13.72
C PRO A 395 -18.64 5.79 14.25
N ARG A 396 -18.59 4.45 14.31
CA ARG A 396 -19.63 3.59 14.90
C ARG A 396 -19.35 3.21 16.35
N LYS A 397 -18.23 3.69 16.91
CA LYS A 397 -17.71 3.28 18.22
C LYS A 397 -17.52 1.77 18.35
N GLU A 398 -16.99 1.15 17.30
CA GLU A 398 -16.77 -0.29 17.19
C GLU A 398 -15.32 -0.62 16.88
N LEU A 399 -14.84 -1.71 17.47
CA LEU A 399 -13.60 -2.40 17.10
C LEU A 399 -13.93 -3.86 16.84
N ASN A 400 -13.74 -4.31 15.61
CA ASN A 400 -14.01 -5.69 15.24
C ASN A 400 -12.71 -6.48 15.16
N ILE A 401 -12.65 -7.61 15.84
CA ILE A 401 -11.56 -8.60 15.80
C ILE A 401 -12.12 -9.83 15.07
N VAL A 402 -11.67 -10.07 13.86
CA VAL A 402 -12.26 -11.09 12.99
C VAL A 402 -11.25 -12.20 12.71
N ASN A 403 -11.57 -13.43 13.10
CA ASN A 403 -10.71 -14.61 12.89
C ASN A 403 -9.23 -14.38 13.27
N PRO A 404 -8.91 -13.93 14.50
CA PRO A 404 -7.53 -13.71 14.88
C PRO A 404 -6.70 -14.99 14.77
N ALA A 405 -5.45 -14.88 14.30
CA ALA A 405 -4.56 -16.01 14.14
C ALA A 405 -3.11 -15.60 14.44
N LEU A 406 -2.58 -16.00 15.59
CA LEU A 406 -1.16 -15.85 15.90
C LEU A 406 -0.34 -16.90 15.13
N PRO A 407 0.86 -16.54 14.63
CA PRO A 407 1.78 -17.51 14.06
C PRO A 407 2.26 -18.52 15.10
N GLU A 408 2.74 -19.69 14.64
CA GLU A 408 3.09 -20.81 15.51
C GLU A 408 4.19 -20.50 16.54
N PHE A 409 5.10 -19.59 16.22
CA PHE A 409 6.19 -19.19 17.12
C PHE A 409 5.75 -18.24 18.25
N LEU A 410 4.46 -17.83 18.27
CA LEU A 410 3.96 -16.85 19.23
C LEU A 410 2.71 -17.36 19.95
N ASP A 411 2.84 -17.67 21.23
CA ASP A 411 1.73 -18.19 22.04
C ASP A 411 0.88 -17.09 22.67
N HIS A 412 1.49 -15.91 22.91
CA HIS A 412 0.82 -14.79 23.56
C HIS A 412 1.30 -13.46 22.99
N LEU A 413 0.36 -12.53 22.81
CA LEU A 413 0.64 -11.15 22.39
C LEU A 413 -0.28 -10.19 23.13
N SER A 414 0.31 -9.15 23.72
CA SER A 414 -0.42 -8.05 24.35
C SER A 414 -0.30 -6.77 23.54
N ILE A 415 -1.42 -6.13 23.28
CA ILE A 415 -1.49 -4.76 22.76
C ILE A 415 -2.03 -3.88 23.87
N ARG A 416 -1.36 -2.76 24.14
CA ARG A 416 -1.79 -1.78 25.17
C ARG A 416 -1.89 -0.40 24.58
N ASN A 417 -2.85 0.38 25.09
CA ASN A 417 -3.06 1.78 24.68
C ASN A 417 -3.33 1.97 23.17
N MET A 418 -3.90 0.98 22.49
CA MET A 418 -4.30 1.14 21.08
C MET A 418 -5.45 2.14 20.99
N ARG A 419 -5.31 3.18 20.16
CA ARG A 419 -6.30 4.24 20.02
C ARG A 419 -7.33 3.91 18.96
N VAL A 420 -8.62 4.01 19.30
CA VAL A 420 -9.75 3.91 18.38
C VAL A 420 -10.75 5.01 18.75
N GLY A 421 -10.86 6.04 17.92
CA GLY A 421 -11.60 7.27 18.26
C GLY A 421 -11.04 7.92 19.53
N GLY A 422 -11.93 8.30 20.45
CA GLY A 422 -11.57 8.83 21.78
C GLY A 422 -11.22 7.75 22.81
N SER A 423 -11.16 6.47 22.42
CA SER A 423 -10.89 5.36 23.34
C SER A 423 -9.48 4.85 23.25
N ARG A 424 -8.97 4.29 24.34
CA ARG A 424 -7.77 3.46 24.41
C ARG A 424 -8.19 2.05 24.80
N VAL A 425 -7.69 1.04 24.09
CA VAL A 425 -8.05 -0.34 24.34
C VAL A 425 -6.80 -1.21 24.57
N GLY A 426 -6.87 -2.08 25.56
CA GLY A 426 -5.93 -3.16 25.81
C GLY A 426 -6.50 -4.50 25.33
N LEU A 427 -5.72 -5.24 24.58
CA LEU A 427 -6.09 -6.56 24.03
C LEU A 427 -5.01 -7.59 24.35
N ASP A 428 -5.41 -8.78 24.76
CA ASP A 428 -4.57 -9.95 24.92
C ASP A 428 -5.00 -11.04 23.94
N PHE A 429 -4.06 -11.48 23.13
CA PHE A 429 -4.24 -12.60 22.21
C PHE A 429 -3.48 -13.82 22.74
N THR A 430 -4.16 -14.96 22.82
CA THR A 430 -3.56 -16.21 23.31
C THR A 430 -3.87 -17.33 22.32
N ARG A 431 -2.82 -18.02 21.87
CA ARG A 431 -2.96 -19.21 21.01
C ARG A 431 -3.14 -20.47 21.88
N ARG A 432 -4.12 -21.28 21.52
CA ARG A 432 -4.36 -22.62 22.12
C ARG A 432 -4.59 -23.61 20.97
N GLY A 433 -3.59 -24.42 20.67
CA GLY A 433 -3.59 -25.26 19.48
C GLY A 433 -3.65 -24.41 18.20
N GLU A 434 -4.59 -24.70 17.34
CA GLU A 434 -4.79 -23.96 16.07
C GLU A 434 -5.63 -22.67 16.21
N ARG A 435 -6.13 -22.37 17.41
CA ARG A 435 -7.03 -21.23 17.63
C ARG A 435 -6.36 -20.13 18.41
N THR A 436 -6.62 -18.90 18.02
CA THR A 436 -6.23 -17.70 18.77
C THR A 436 -7.47 -17.05 19.37
N PHE A 437 -7.43 -16.80 20.65
CA PHE A 437 -8.47 -16.10 21.42
C PHE A 437 -8.03 -14.67 21.67
N CYS A 438 -8.98 -13.75 21.68
CA CYS A 438 -8.76 -12.35 22.03
C CYS A 438 -9.61 -12.01 23.27
N ASN A 439 -8.95 -11.47 24.30
CA ASN A 439 -9.57 -10.92 25.49
C ASN A 439 -9.38 -9.40 25.52
N VAL A 440 -10.43 -8.68 25.85
CA VAL A 440 -10.33 -7.24 26.15
C VAL A 440 -9.86 -7.11 27.59
N VAL A 441 -8.76 -6.41 27.81
CA VAL A 441 -8.16 -6.22 29.14
C VAL A 441 -8.71 -4.97 29.81
N ASP A 442 -8.73 -3.88 29.04
CA ASP A 442 -9.20 -2.57 29.49
C ASP A 442 -9.74 -1.74 28.31
N ILE A 443 -10.61 -0.79 28.65
CA ILE A 443 -11.08 0.26 27.74
C ILE A 443 -11.15 1.55 28.56
N GLU A 444 -10.38 2.56 28.15
CA GLU A 444 -10.38 3.89 28.74
C GLU A 444 -10.92 4.93 27.75
N GLY A 445 -11.53 6.00 28.26
CA GLY A 445 -12.06 7.09 27.42
C GLY A 445 -13.50 6.86 27.01
N ASP A 446 -13.82 7.06 25.73
CA ASP A 446 -15.19 6.94 25.20
C ASP A 446 -15.69 5.48 25.21
N LYS A 447 -17.01 5.31 25.11
CA LYS A 447 -17.61 3.97 24.97
C LYS A 447 -17.19 3.35 23.63
N LEU A 448 -16.57 2.17 23.68
CA LEU A 448 -16.16 1.37 22.51
C LEU A 448 -16.71 -0.05 22.65
N LEU A 449 -17.41 -0.54 21.63
CA LEU A 449 -17.85 -1.92 21.54
C LEU A 449 -16.77 -2.75 20.83
N VAL A 450 -16.22 -3.75 21.52
CA VAL A 450 -15.25 -4.68 20.93
C VAL A 450 -15.96 -6.00 20.57
N ASN A 451 -16.04 -6.31 19.29
CA ASN A 451 -16.66 -7.52 18.76
C ASN A 451 -15.59 -8.52 18.34
N VAL A 452 -15.56 -9.70 18.97
CA VAL A 452 -14.70 -10.81 18.56
C VAL A 452 -15.53 -11.82 17.80
N ALA A 453 -15.23 -12.00 16.52
CA ALA A 453 -16.01 -12.87 15.64
C ALA A 453 -15.16 -13.98 15.01
N PHE A 454 -15.69 -15.19 15.04
CA PHE A 454 -15.16 -16.35 14.34
C PHE A 454 -16.11 -16.73 13.22
N LYS A 455 -15.79 -16.38 11.98
CA LYS A 455 -16.58 -16.80 10.82
C LYS A 455 -16.28 -18.27 10.52
N LYS A 456 -17.30 -19.07 10.25
CA LYS A 456 -17.11 -20.44 9.75
C LYS A 456 -16.33 -20.40 8.44
N ARG A 457 -15.35 -21.27 8.32
CA ARG A 457 -14.58 -21.51 7.09
C ARG A 457 -15.46 -22.05 5.98
#